data_efc55d6c89d010a8d540474db998c5b5
#
_entry.id   efc55d6c89d010a8d540474db998c5b5
#
_cell.length_a   1.000
_cell.length_b   1.000
_cell.length_c   1.000
_cell.angle_alpha   90.00
_cell.angle_beta   90.00
_cell.angle_gamma   90.00
#
_symmetry.space_group_name_H-M   'P 1'
#
loop_
_entity.id
_entity.type
_entity.pdbx_description
1 polymer ?
#
loop_
_entity_poly.entity_id
_entity_poly.type
_entity_poly.pdbx_seq_one_letter_code
_entity_poly.pdbx_strand_id
1 'polypeptide(L)'
;MKRNRIIYAVACVFAVLAFLATNSAAALAVAACAIAAPLASYLFGSLVAARTHIAFDLPTAAVVGQKIALRVTVTRPRPLRSRMNLTFDAKNLLTGRKERIAVLLAPDMAPTETFAVPLDTACCGHYVLDLASAGTVDALGLLDIRFP
;
A
#
# COMPACT_ATOMS: atom_id res chain seq x y z
N MET A 1 10.30 -7.18 -2.17
CA MET A 1 10.07 -7.51 -0.74
C MET A 1 10.92 -8.68 -0.23
N LYS A 2 10.95 -9.87 -0.85
CA LYS A 2 11.77 -11.01 -0.35
C LYS A 2 13.27 -10.65 -0.16
N ARG A 3 13.86 -9.94 -1.13
CA ARG A 3 15.28 -9.53 -1.08
C ARG A 3 15.57 -8.61 0.12
N ASN A 4 14.73 -7.62 0.39
CA ASN A 4 14.94 -6.71 1.50
C ASN A 4 14.84 -7.43 2.86
N ARG A 5 13.91 -8.38 2.99
CA ARG A 5 13.78 -9.20 4.21
C ARG A 5 15.03 -10.02 4.48
N ILE A 6 15.60 -10.64 3.44
CA ILE A 6 16.82 -11.44 3.58
C ILE A 6 18.00 -10.54 3.98
N ILE A 7 18.18 -9.41 3.28
CA ILE A 7 19.26 -8.45 3.60
C ILE A 7 19.13 -7.97 5.04
N TYR A 8 17.91 -7.63 5.47
CA TYR A 8 17.65 -7.17 6.82
C TYR A 8 17.94 -8.26 7.87
N ALA A 9 17.47 -9.48 7.64
CA ALA A 9 17.74 -10.61 8.53
C ALA A 9 19.26 -10.86 8.68
N VAL A 10 20.00 -10.83 7.58
CA VAL A 10 21.45 -10.96 7.60
C VAL A 10 22.10 -9.82 8.40
N ALA A 11 21.66 -8.57 8.20
CA ALA A 11 22.17 -7.43 8.97
C ALA A 11 21.90 -7.57 10.48
N CYS A 12 20.72 -8.05 10.88
CA CYS A 12 20.40 -8.32 12.28
C CYS A 12 21.31 -9.42 12.86
N VAL A 13 21.56 -10.51 12.12
CA VAL A 13 22.47 -11.57 12.56
C VAL A 13 23.89 -11.01 12.75
N PHE A 14 24.39 -10.21 11.82
CA PHE A 14 25.70 -9.58 11.96
C PHE A 14 25.77 -8.64 13.16
N ALA A 15 24.73 -7.86 13.44
CA ALA A 15 24.67 -6.97 14.61
C ALA A 15 24.73 -7.76 15.92
N VAL A 16 24.02 -8.89 16.01
CA VAL A 16 24.06 -9.79 17.17
C VAL A 16 25.45 -10.46 17.32
N LEU A 17 26.04 -10.95 16.23
CA LEU A 17 27.39 -11.54 16.26
C LEU A 17 28.44 -10.52 16.67
N ALA A 18 28.35 -9.28 16.19
CA ALA A 18 29.25 -8.21 16.60
C ALA A 18 29.12 -7.90 18.10
N PHE A 19 27.90 -7.92 18.63
CA PHE A 19 27.69 -7.79 20.08
C PHE A 19 28.34 -8.93 20.86
N LEU A 20 28.14 -10.16 20.43
CA LEU A 20 28.72 -11.34 21.10
C LEU A 20 30.26 -11.35 21.06
N ALA A 21 30.84 -10.84 19.95
CA ALA A 21 32.30 -10.79 19.79
C ALA A 21 32.94 -9.64 20.60
N THR A 22 32.29 -8.50 20.69
CA THR A 22 32.87 -7.31 21.35
C THR A 22 32.40 -7.07 22.77
N ASN A 23 31.28 -7.67 23.16
CA ASN A 23 30.59 -7.48 24.44
C ASN A 23 30.50 -6.01 24.87
N SER A 24 30.33 -5.11 23.89
CA SER A 24 30.30 -3.66 24.13
C SER A 24 28.87 -3.13 24.21
N ALA A 25 28.64 -2.14 25.06
CA ALA A 25 27.34 -1.48 25.19
C ALA A 25 26.87 -0.85 23.86
N ALA A 26 27.81 -0.34 23.05
CA ALA A 26 27.48 0.23 21.73
C ALA A 26 26.96 -0.84 20.77
N ALA A 27 27.59 -2.02 20.73
CA ALA A 27 27.14 -3.12 19.87
C ALA A 27 25.78 -3.65 20.34
N LEU A 28 25.52 -3.70 21.66
CA LEU A 28 24.21 -4.03 22.21
C LEU A 28 23.12 -3.03 21.75
N ALA A 29 23.40 -1.73 21.84
CA ALA A 29 22.48 -0.70 21.39
C ALA A 29 22.14 -0.83 19.89
N VAL A 30 23.14 -1.08 19.04
CA VAL A 30 22.93 -1.31 17.60
C VAL A 30 22.07 -2.55 17.36
N ALA A 31 22.34 -3.66 18.04
CA ALA A 31 21.54 -4.89 17.90
C ALA A 31 20.09 -4.68 18.37
N ALA A 32 19.90 -3.99 19.50
CA ALA A 32 18.58 -3.66 20.00
C ALA A 32 17.78 -2.75 19.04
N CYS A 33 18.42 -1.70 18.50
CA CYS A 33 17.83 -0.83 17.48
C CYS A 33 17.48 -1.59 16.21
N ALA A 34 18.35 -2.48 15.74
CA ALA A 34 18.09 -3.30 14.58
C ALA A 34 16.87 -4.20 14.77
N ILE A 35 16.69 -4.80 15.94
CA ILE A 35 15.53 -5.65 16.26
C ILE A 35 14.25 -4.83 16.43
N ALA A 36 14.35 -3.63 17.04
CA ALA A 36 13.18 -2.77 17.28
C ALA A 36 12.69 -2.02 16.03
N ALA A 37 13.57 -1.75 15.07
CA ALA A 37 13.23 -0.96 13.89
C ALA A 37 12.06 -1.50 13.04
N PRO A 38 11.90 -2.81 12.77
CA PRO A 38 10.73 -3.32 12.04
C PRO A 38 9.42 -3.11 12.80
N LEU A 39 9.45 -3.27 14.13
CA LEU A 39 8.27 -3.06 14.97
C LEU A 39 7.86 -1.59 14.95
N ALA A 40 8.81 -0.67 15.10
CA ALA A 40 8.56 0.76 15.01
C ALA A 40 8.04 1.16 13.62
N SER A 41 8.65 0.62 12.56
CA SER A 41 8.23 0.84 11.18
C SER A 41 6.81 0.35 10.91
N TYR A 42 6.44 -0.82 11.45
CA TYR A 42 5.10 -1.38 11.36
C TYR A 42 4.07 -0.53 12.10
N LEU A 43 4.35 -0.16 13.35
CA LEU A 43 3.47 0.70 14.16
C LEU A 43 3.23 2.04 13.49
N PHE A 44 4.29 2.68 12.99
CA PHE A 44 4.17 3.93 12.29
C PHE A 44 3.36 3.78 10.99
N GLY A 45 3.63 2.74 10.20
CA GLY A 45 2.88 2.46 8.98
C GLY A 45 1.39 2.16 9.24
N SER A 46 1.06 1.44 10.31
CA SER A 46 -0.32 1.16 10.69
C SER A 46 -1.08 2.42 11.13
N LEU A 47 -0.42 3.34 11.86
CA LEU A 47 -1.01 4.62 12.22
C LEU A 47 -1.32 5.48 10.99
N VAL A 48 -0.46 5.45 9.99
CA VAL A 48 -0.70 6.17 8.74
C VAL A 48 -1.81 5.52 7.94
N ALA A 49 -1.83 4.19 7.86
CA ALA A 49 -2.90 3.45 7.21
C ALA A 49 -4.26 3.83 7.81
N ALA A 50 -4.37 3.87 9.14
CA ALA A 50 -5.58 4.25 9.85
C ALA A 50 -6.04 5.71 9.59
N ARG A 51 -5.13 6.59 9.18
CA ARG A 51 -5.41 8.00 8.87
C ARG A 51 -5.53 8.30 7.39
N THR A 52 -5.43 7.29 6.54
CA THR A 52 -5.57 7.44 5.09
C THR A 52 -7.02 7.23 4.71
N HIS A 53 -7.60 8.21 4.03
CA HIS A 53 -8.96 8.14 3.50
C HIS A 53 -8.92 7.98 1.99
N ILE A 54 -9.70 7.02 1.49
CA ILE A 54 -9.84 6.74 0.06
C ILE A 54 -11.30 7.02 -0.29
N ALA A 55 -11.51 7.98 -1.18
CA ALA A 55 -12.82 8.28 -1.72
C ALA A 55 -12.83 8.00 -3.23
N PHE A 56 -13.92 7.45 -3.72
CA PHE A 56 -14.09 7.22 -5.16
C PHE A 56 -15.39 7.86 -5.63
N ASP A 57 -15.28 8.47 -6.79
CA ASP A 57 -16.39 9.10 -7.46
C ASP A 57 -16.59 8.41 -8.82
N LEU A 58 -17.80 7.87 -9.00
CA LEU A 58 -18.21 7.18 -10.21
C LEU A 58 -19.32 7.98 -10.88
N PRO A 59 -19.29 8.16 -12.19
CA PRO A 59 -20.42 8.70 -12.91
C PRO A 59 -21.63 7.76 -12.78
N THR A 60 -22.80 8.31 -12.55
CA THR A 60 -24.06 7.58 -12.36
C THR A 60 -24.53 6.84 -13.62
N ALA A 61 -24.09 7.28 -14.79
CA ALA A 61 -24.42 6.68 -16.08
C ALA A 61 -23.26 6.80 -17.05
N ALA A 62 -23.15 5.83 -17.96
CA ALA A 62 -22.16 5.84 -19.04
C ALA A 62 -22.70 5.13 -20.28
N VAL A 63 -22.18 5.50 -21.42
CA VAL A 63 -22.49 4.87 -22.71
C VAL A 63 -21.66 3.61 -22.87
N VAL A 64 -22.27 2.54 -23.35
CA VAL A 64 -21.59 1.27 -23.63
C VAL A 64 -20.46 1.47 -24.65
N GLY A 65 -19.31 0.88 -24.35
CA GLY A 65 -18.10 1.03 -25.18
C GLY A 65 -17.29 2.29 -24.89
N GLN A 66 -17.75 3.17 -24.00
CA GLN A 66 -17.00 4.33 -23.57
C GLN A 66 -16.08 3.96 -22.41
N LYS A 67 -14.83 4.42 -22.46
CA LYS A 67 -13.93 4.32 -21.30
C LYS A 67 -14.33 5.37 -20.26
N ILE A 68 -14.74 4.90 -19.10
CA ILE A 68 -15.08 5.78 -17.97
C ILE A 68 -13.82 6.00 -17.14
N ALA A 69 -13.63 7.21 -16.67
CA ALA A 69 -12.61 7.53 -15.69
C ALA A 69 -13.18 7.45 -14.28
N LEU A 70 -12.85 6.39 -13.54
CA LEU A 70 -13.07 6.32 -12.11
C LEU A 70 -12.14 7.34 -11.42
N ARG A 71 -12.70 8.33 -10.76
CA ARG A 71 -11.91 9.28 -9.96
C ARG A 71 -11.68 8.70 -8.58
N VAL A 72 -10.43 8.47 -8.24
CA VAL A 72 -10.02 8.02 -6.91
C VAL A 72 -9.24 9.14 -6.26
N THR A 73 -9.76 9.63 -5.13
CA THR A 73 -9.10 10.65 -4.31
C THR A 73 -8.54 9.98 -3.07
N VAL A 74 -7.23 10.06 -2.92
CA VAL A 74 -6.52 9.53 -1.76
C VAL A 74 -6.03 10.71 -0.93
N THR A 75 -6.50 10.78 0.33
CA THR A 75 -6.05 11.76 1.31
C THR A 75 -5.24 11.04 2.37
N ARG A 76 -3.98 11.44 2.53
CA ARG A 76 -3.05 10.85 3.50
C ARG A 76 -2.33 11.90 4.33
N PRO A 77 -1.98 11.64 5.61
CA PRO A 77 -1.16 12.55 6.39
C PRO A 77 0.26 12.61 5.82
N ARG A 78 0.88 13.80 5.82
CA ARG A 78 2.32 13.93 5.54
C ARG A 78 3.14 13.31 6.68
N PRO A 79 4.31 12.75 6.44
CA PRO A 79 5.06 12.58 5.19
C PRO A 79 5.41 11.11 4.92
N LEU A 80 4.54 10.30 4.42
CA LEU A 80 4.94 8.93 4.08
C LEU A 80 5.30 8.83 2.60
N ARG A 81 6.60 8.69 2.33
CA ARG A 81 7.13 8.31 1.03
C ARG A 81 7.04 6.80 0.83
N SER A 82 5.86 6.22 1.02
CA SER A 82 5.64 4.80 0.79
C SER A 82 4.76 4.56 -0.42
N ARG A 83 5.07 3.51 -1.16
CA ARG A 83 4.25 3.07 -2.28
C ARG A 83 2.94 2.52 -1.75
N MET A 84 1.84 2.93 -2.36
CA MET A 84 0.52 2.39 -2.04
C MET A 84 0.01 1.56 -3.22
N ASN A 85 -0.55 0.41 -2.92
CA ASN A 85 -1.19 -0.45 -3.90
C ASN A 85 -2.68 -0.51 -3.59
N LEU A 86 -3.50 -0.11 -4.57
CA LEU A 86 -4.94 -0.18 -4.50
C LEU A 86 -5.43 -1.21 -5.50
N THR A 87 -6.31 -2.10 -5.08
CA THR A 87 -6.93 -3.08 -5.96
C THR A 87 -8.43 -2.94 -5.88
N PHE A 88 -9.06 -2.71 -7.01
CA PHE A 88 -10.50 -2.60 -7.15
C PHE A 88 -11.03 -3.83 -7.89
N ASP A 89 -12.13 -4.38 -7.44
CA ASP A 89 -12.91 -5.38 -8.15
C ASP A 89 -14.16 -4.70 -8.73
N ALA A 90 -14.22 -4.59 -10.06
CA ALA A 90 -15.38 -4.13 -10.79
C ALA A 90 -16.23 -5.33 -11.21
N LYS A 91 -17.49 -5.39 -10.77
CA LYS A 91 -18.42 -6.47 -11.11
C LYS A 91 -19.60 -5.93 -11.89
N ASN A 92 -19.83 -6.45 -13.08
CA ASN A 92 -21.06 -6.22 -13.83
C ASN A 92 -22.14 -7.19 -13.34
N LEU A 93 -23.21 -6.69 -12.78
CA LEU A 93 -24.29 -7.50 -12.19
C LEU A 93 -25.12 -8.21 -13.25
N LEU A 94 -25.22 -7.68 -14.47
CA LEU A 94 -26.00 -8.28 -15.53
C LEU A 94 -25.30 -9.49 -16.15
N THR A 95 -24.00 -9.36 -16.43
CA THR A 95 -23.20 -10.41 -17.12
C THR A 95 -22.43 -11.30 -16.15
N GLY A 96 -22.33 -10.93 -14.87
CA GLY A 96 -21.51 -11.60 -13.87
C GLY A 96 -20.00 -11.42 -14.07
N ARG A 97 -19.57 -10.67 -15.09
CA ARG A 97 -18.15 -10.42 -15.39
C ARG A 97 -17.50 -9.63 -14.26
N LYS A 98 -16.34 -10.12 -13.83
CA LYS A 98 -15.50 -9.43 -12.84
C LYS A 98 -14.20 -9.00 -13.51
N GLU A 99 -13.79 -7.78 -13.21
CA GLU A 99 -12.53 -7.22 -13.65
C GLU A 99 -11.77 -6.69 -12.43
N ARG A 100 -10.50 -7.03 -12.34
CA ARG A 100 -9.64 -6.56 -11.25
C ARG A 100 -8.69 -5.52 -11.77
N ILE A 101 -8.73 -4.35 -11.16
CA ILE A 101 -7.93 -3.19 -11.53
C ILE A 101 -6.96 -2.91 -10.38
N ALA A 102 -5.66 -3.04 -10.65
CA ALA A 102 -4.62 -2.72 -9.69
C ALA A 102 -3.98 -1.38 -10.05
N VAL A 103 -3.90 -0.49 -9.09
CA VAL A 103 -3.30 0.84 -9.23
C VAL A 103 -2.15 0.97 -8.24
N LEU A 104 -0.97 1.24 -8.77
CA LEU A 104 0.22 1.51 -7.96
C LEU A 104 0.46 3.01 -7.88
N LEU A 105 0.39 3.55 -6.68
CA LEU A 105 0.60 4.97 -6.42
C LEU A 105 2.07 5.25 -6.08
N ALA A 106 2.59 6.34 -6.65
CA ALA A 106 3.97 6.76 -6.44
C ALA A 106 4.20 7.21 -4.98
N PRO A 107 5.42 7.09 -4.46
CA PRO A 107 5.75 7.51 -3.10
C PRO A 107 5.69 9.02 -2.88
N ASP A 108 5.89 9.82 -3.94
CA ASP A 108 6.00 11.29 -3.88
C ASP A 108 4.69 12.03 -4.13
N MET A 109 3.55 11.35 -3.94
CA MET A 109 2.23 11.95 -4.08
C MET A 109 1.98 13.10 -3.10
N ALA A 110 1.20 14.09 -3.55
CA ALA A 110 0.67 15.13 -2.68
C ALA A 110 -0.17 14.55 -1.53
N PRO A 111 -0.40 15.30 -0.43
CA PRO A 111 -1.22 14.83 0.70
C PRO A 111 -2.65 14.45 0.28
N THR A 112 -3.20 15.16 -0.69
CA THR A 112 -4.47 14.81 -1.35
C THR A 112 -4.21 14.80 -2.83
N GLU A 113 -4.44 13.67 -3.45
CA GLU A 113 -4.26 13.50 -4.89
C GLU A 113 -5.42 12.73 -5.48
N THR A 114 -5.88 13.21 -6.63
CA THR A 114 -6.96 12.60 -7.40
C THR A 114 -6.38 12.06 -8.69
N PHE A 115 -6.61 10.80 -8.97
CA PHE A 115 -6.20 10.15 -10.22
C PHE A 115 -7.38 9.47 -10.88
N ALA A 116 -7.30 9.35 -12.20
CA ALA A 116 -8.32 8.72 -13.01
C ALA A 116 -7.89 7.30 -13.37
N VAL A 117 -8.72 6.33 -13.02
CA VAL A 117 -8.52 4.91 -13.38
C VAL A 117 -9.47 4.58 -14.52
N PRO A 118 -8.97 4.19 -15.71
CA PRO A 118 -9.85 3.82 -16.80
C PRO A 118 -10.58 2.52 -16.50
N LEU A 119 -11.91 2.55 -16.56
CA LEU A 119 -12.79 1.40 -16.49
C LEU A 119 -13.40 1.17 -17.88
N ASP A 120 -13.28 -0.04 -18.40
CA ASP A 120 -13.87 -0.41 -19.68
C ASP A 120 -15.33 -0.84 -19.49
N THR A 121 -16.24 -0.17 -20.15
CA THR A 121 -17.68 -0.48 -20.14
C THR A 121 -18.11 -1.23 -21.42
N ALA A 122 -17.40 -2.31 -21.73
CA ALA A 122 -17.66 -3.10 -22.93
C ALA A 122 -19.08 -3.70 -23.02
N CYS A 123 -19.76 -3.85 -21.88
CA CYS A 123 -21.09 -4.45 -21.79
C CYS A 123 -22.08 -3.51 -21.10
N CYS A 124 -23.35 -3.56 -21.53
CA CYS A 124 -24.45 -2.99 -20.76
C CYS A 124 -24.54 -3.65 -19.38
N GLY A 125 -24.98 -2.90 -18.38
CA GLY A 125 -25.26 -3.47 -17.07
C GLY A 125 -24.98 -2.50 -15.94
N HIS A 126 -25.30 -2.94 -14.73
CA HIS A 126 -24.99 -2.23 -13.51
C HIS A 126 -23.63 -2.68 -13.01
N TYR A 127 -22.69 -1.75 -12.92
CA TYR A 127 -21.36 -2.02 -12.39
C TYR A 127 -21.29 -1.67 -10.91
N VAL A 128 -20.86 -2.62 -10.10
CA VAL A 128 -20.53 -2.42 -8.69
C VAL A 128 -19.03 -2.45 -8.56
N LEU A 129 -18.49 -1.43 -7.91
CA LEU A 129 -17.07 -1.28 -7.66
C LEU A 129 -16.81 -1.46 -6.18
N ASP A 130 -15.99 -2.45 -5.87
CA ASP A 130 -15.56 -2.73 -4.49
C ASP A 130 -14.06 -2.52 -4.37
N LEU A 131 -13.62 -1.92 -3.27
CA LEU A 131 -12.20 -1.86 -2.91
C LEU A 131 -11.78 -3.23 -2.37
N ALA A 132 -11.19 -4.05 -3.23
CA ALA A 132 -10.79 -5.41 -2.86
C ALA A 132 -9.61 -5.44 -1.87
N SER A 133 -8.65 -4.54 -2.05
CA SER A 133 -7.55 -4.36 -1.10
C SER A 133 -6.90 -3.01 -1.27
N ALA A 134 -6.49 -2.43 -0.16
CA ALA A 134 -5.61 -1.29 -0.12
C ALA A 134 -4.45 -1.62 0.82
N GLY A 135 -3.24 -1.29 0.42
CA GLY A 135 -2.06 -1.58 1.22
C GLY A 135 -0.94 -0.60 0.94
N THR A 136 -0.08 -0.44 1.91
CA THR A 136 1.16 0.32 1.79
C THR A 136 2.33 -0.53 2.25
N VAL A 137 3.49 -0.25 1.69
CA VAL A 137 4.73 -0.89 2.13
C VAL A 137 5.32 -0.03 3.23
N ASP A 138 5.80 -0.64 4.32
CA ASP A 138 6.46 0.07 5.40
C ASP A 138 7.72 0.82 4.92
N ALA A 139 8.24 1.74 5.74
CA ALA A 139 9.39 2.57 5.37
C ALA A 139 10.66 1.76 5.05
N LEU A 140 10.80 0.58 5.65
CA LEU A 140 11.94 -0.33 5.41
C LEU A 140 11.71 -1.28 4.22
N GLY A 141 10.49 -1.33 3.67
CA GLY A 141 10.15 -2.25 2.58
C GLY A 141 10.09 -3.71 3.01
N LEU A 142 9.88 -3.97 4.30
CA LEU A 142 9.88 -5.31 4.89
C LEU A 142 8.47 -5.89 5.02
N LEU A 143 7.50 -5.04 5.33
CA LEU A 143 6.12 -5.44 5.66
C LEU A 143 5.13 -4.77 4.72
N ASP A 144 4.08 -5.50 4.42
CA ASP A 144 2.93 -5.03 3.66
C ASP A 144 1.79 -4.75 4.66
N ILE A 145 1.41 -3.48 4.77
CA ILE A 145 0.41 -3.01 5.72
C ILE A 145 -0.88 -2.82 4.96
N ARG A 146 -1.89 -3.61 5.29
CA ARG A 146 -3.22 -3.51 4.70
C ARG A 146 -4.03 -2.46 5.45
N PHE A 147 -4.83 -1.71 4.71
CA PHE A 147 -5.83 -0.83 5.29
C PHE A 147 -7.03 -1.65 5.77
N PRO A 148 -7.64 -1.25 6.87
CA PRO A 148 -8.86 -1.87 7.38
C PRO A 148 -10.04 -1.69 6.42
#